data_a11affeda3e3a4be3bae64bfc05c7e82
#
_entry.id   a11affeda3e3a4be3bae64bfc05c7e82
#
_cell.length_a   1.000
_cell.length_b   1.000
_cell.length_c   1.000
_cell.angle_alpha   90.00
_cell.angle_beta   90.00
_cell.angle_gamma   90.00
#
_symmetry.space_group_name_H-M   'P 1'
#
loop_
_entity.id
_entity.type
_entity.pdbx_description
1 polymer ?
#
loop_
_entity_poly.entity_id
_entity_poly.type
_entity_poly.pdbx_seq_one_letter_code
_entity_poly.pdbx_strand_id
1 'polypeptide(L)'
;MNSLIVVFWLSLHSFTVNYYASALNLCRGSCSVDLETKGCFRDMEPGRVLPNYIYNERDPSIRNFGGRMIDWFNWNEYFPGFICRCAEKAKLAGYDLIGAQFFGECWAGHSGQHDYTLYGLDYDGCIEDDYQPCTANSRYCVGKHFSNMVFQIVDTSCPGISFEKVGCYADYHKSNERPLGDYLFNDRDASIQNWSGKMIDWRNWDVYVPQFACRCAAAAKADNATFFGMQFYGECWSSQQGHLTYFRDGGSSNCIDKCYAPCNQYRKFCSGMNFANFVYRLKPEADLNQNQEEVCEVDISPVGCYKENTNSFALQKVFYNEADPGRPNFGGSLVQWSNDFAADFEKFLCKCAHLARSNRWEYFGVREIGLCVSNPGNPMQYGKYGVSNYCVAAAQDLSTPCSNSSGWCTGPGATENYVYQIALV
;
A
#
# COMPACT_ATOMS: atom_id res chain seq x y z
N MET A 1 -42.55 -21.85 -8.47
CA MET A 1 -41.91 -20.72 -7.76
C MET A 1 -40.43 -20.93 -7.44
N ASN A 2 -39.75 -21.97 -7.97
CA ASN A 2 -38.34 -22.29 -7.62
C ASN A 2 -37.32 -21.98 -8.71
N SER A 3 -37.71 -21.43 -9.86
CA SER A 3 -36.78 -21.17 -10.95
C SER A 3 -36.21 -19.72 -11.00
N LEU A 4 -36.86 -18.78 -10.32
CA LEU A 4 -36.38 -17.36 -10.33
C LEU A 4 -35.27 -17.08 -9.31
N ILE A 5 -35.12 -17.88 -8.25
CA ILE A 5 -34.12 -17.68 -7.20
C ILE A 5 -32.72 -18.13 -7.67
N VAL A 6 -32.65 -19.14 -8.53
CA VAL A 6 -31.36 -19.68 -9.03
C VAL A 6 -30.69 -18.74 -10.02
N VAL A 7 -31.46 -18.01 -10.85
CA VAL A 7 -30.91 -17.06 -11.82
C VAL A 7 -30.31 -15.82 -11.13
N PHE A 8 -30.91 -15.36 -10.04
CA PHE A 8 -30.38 -14.22 -9.27
C PHE A 8 -29.08 -14.56 -8.51
N TRP A 9 -28.94 -15.82 -8.06
CA TRP A 9 -27.72 -16.28 -7.37
C TRP A 9 -26.54 -16.47 -8.33
N LEU A 10 -26.78 -16.95 -9.53
CA LEU A 10 -25.75 -17.12 -10.56
C LEU A 10 -25.24 -15.77 -11.11
N SER A 11 -26.13 -14.77 -11.23
CA SER A 11 -25.71 -13.43 -11.66
C SER A 11 -24.84 -12.70 -10.61
N LEU A 12 -25.17 -12.84 -9.32
CA LEU A 12 -24.36 -12.27 -8.24
C LEU A 12 -22.97 -12.93 -8.11
N HIS A 13 -22.88 -14.25 -8.32
CA HIS A 13 -21.59 -14.95 -8.31
C HIS A 13 -20.71 -14.61 -9.51
N SER A 14 -21.29 -14.40 -10.69
CA SER A 14 -20.55 -13.99 -11.90
C SER A 14 -20.01 -12.56 -11.78
N PHE A 15 -20.79 -11.66 -11.17
CA PHE A 15 -20.31 -10.29 -10.91
C PHE A 15 -19.17 -10.26 -9.89
N THR A 16 -19.27 -11.04 -8.80
CA THR A 16 -18.21 -11.07 -7.78
C THR A 16 -16.91 -11.69 -8.29
N VAL A 17 -16.97 -12.74 -9.09
CA VAL A 17 -15.77 -13.42 -9.63
C VAL A 17 -15.00 -12.53 -10.60
N ASN A 18 -15.68 -11.76 -11.47
CA ASN A 18 -15.02 -10.83 -12.37
C ASN A 18 -14.42 -9.61 -11.64
N TYR A 19 -15.06 -9.12 -10.57
CA TYR A 19 -14.48 -8.06 -9.72
C TYR A 19 -13.24 -8.54 -8.97
N TYR A 20 -13.23 -9.78 -8.48
CA TYR A 20 -12.06 -10.37 -7.82
C TYR A 20 -10.87 -10.54 -8.77
N ALA A 21 -11.10 -10.89 -10.03
CA ALA A 21 -10.01 -11.11 -11.01
C ALA A 21 -9.32 -9.80 -11.40
N SER A 22 -10.07 -8.72 -11.65
CA SER A 22 -9.48 -7.41 -11.98
C SER A 22 -8.82 -6.74 -10.75
N ALA A 23 -9.41 -6.87 -9.56
CA ALA A 23 -8.84 -6.32 -8.33
C ALA A 23 -7.53 -7.00 -7.90
N LEU A 24 -7.38 -8.32 -8.12
CA LEU A 24 -6.15 -9.05 -7.83
C LEU A 24 -4.95 -8.58 -8.68
N ASN A 25 -5.17 -8.11 -9.90
CA ASN A 25 -4.11 -7.53 -10.73
C ASN A 25 -3.64 -6.18 -10.20
N LEU A 26 -4.49 -5.41 -9.54
CA LEU A 26 -4.21 -4.07 -9.00
C LEU A 26 -3.26 -4.06 -7.80
N CYS A 27 -3.28 -5.14 -7.02
CA CYS A 27 -2.38 -5.29 -5.89
C CYS A 27 -1.11 -6.07 -6.20
N ARG A 28 -0.93 -6.51 -7.44
CA ARG A 28 0.31 -7.14 -7.90
C ARG A 28 1.42 -6.13 -8.20
N GLY A 29 1.09 -4.88 -8.52
CA GLY A 29 2.06 -3.79 -8.64
C GLY A 29 1.99 -2.91 -7.40
N SER A 30 3.01 -2.91 -6.56
CA SER A 30 3.13 -1.99 -5.42
C SER A 30 3.35 -0.57 -5.94
N CYS A 31 2.27 0.16 -6.23
CA CYS A 31 2.36 1.59 -6.45
C CYS A 31 2.57 2.28 -5.11
N SER A 32 3.60 3.12 -5.00
CA SER A 32 3.85 3.93 -3.80
C SER A 32 2.91 5.13 -3.69
N VAL A 33 2.01 5.27 -4.66
CA VAL A 33 1.09 6.40 -4.80
C VAL A 33 -0.34 5.90 -4.88
N ASP A 34 -1.23 6.44 -4.07
CA ASP A 34 -2.65 6.14 -4.14
C ASP A 34 -3.31 7.00 -5.24
N LEU A 35 -4.10 6.37 -6.10
CA LEU A 35 -4.69 6.97 -7.28
C LEU A 35 -6.21 6.85 -7.26
N GLU A 36 -6.89 7.95 -7.42
CA GLU A 36 -8.33 8.00 -7.69
C GLU A 36 -8.59 8.11 -9.19
N THR A 37 -9.31 7.15 -9.74
CA THR A 37 -9.66 7.13 -11.16
C THR A 37 -10.76 8.17 -11.45
N LYS A 38 -10.49 9.10 -12.35
CA LYS A 38 -11.47 10.12 -12.77
C LYS A 38 -12.24 9.67 -14.01
N GLY A 39 -11.59 9.13 -15.00
CA GLY A 39 -12.24 8.62 -16.23
C GLY A 39 -11.39 8.78 -17.48
N CYS A 40 -11.98 8.39 -18.60
CA CYS A 40 -11.40 8.59 -19.92
C CYS A 40 -11.95 9.88 -20.54
N PHE A 41 -11.07 10.79 -20.92
CA PHE A 41 -11.43 12.11 -21.47
C PHE A 41 -10.71 12.37 -22.78
N ARG A 42 -11.37 13.10 -23.67
CA ARG A 42 -10.76 13.55 -24.92
C ARG A 42 -9.64 14.55 -24.66
N ASP A 43 -8.63 14.51 -25.52
CA ASP A 43 -7.55 15.47 -25.54
C ASP A 43 -7.38 16.04 -26.94
N MET A 44 -6.75 17.19 -27.08
CA MET A 44 -6.56 17.85 -28.36
C MET A 44 -5.20 18.55 -28.43
N GLU A 45 -4.69 18.70 -29.66
CA GLU A 45 -3.49 19.46 -29.90
C GLU A 45 -3.75 20.50 -31.01
N PRO A 46 -3.43 21.79 -30.80
CA PRO A 46 -2.93 22.40 -29.57
C PRO A 46 -4.06 22.55 -28.52
N GLY A 47 -3.68 22.59 -27.24
CA GLY A 47 -4.65 22.82 -26.16
C GLY A 47 -4.87 21.59 -25.28
N ARG A 48 -3.80 20.84 -24.98
CA ARG A 48 -3.89 19.65 -24.14
C ARG A 48 -4.47 19.97 -22.76
N VAL A 49 -5.37 19.12 -22.29
CA VAL A 49 -6.02 19.24 -20.96
C VAL A 49 -5.01 19.05 -19.82
N LEU A 50 -3.97 18.21 -20.02
CA LEU A 50 -2.83 18.07 -19.14
C LEU A 50 -1.56 18.39 -19.94
N PRO A 51 -0.98 19.61 -19.77
CA PRO A 51 0.02 20.12 -20.72
C PRO A 51 1.44 19.59 -20.50
N ASN A 52 1.73 18.94 -19.36
CA ASN A 52 3.09 18.58 -19.01
C ASN A 52 3.39 17.14 -19.39
N TYR A 53 4.13 16.93 -20.49
CA TYR A 53 4.60 15.62 -20.92
C TYR A 53 5.81 15.20 -20.10
N ILE A 54 5.64 14.35 -19.09
CA ILE A 54 6.67 14.09 -18.07
C ILE A 54 7.41 12.76 -18.26
N TYR A 55 6.79 11.78 -18.93
CA TYR A 55 7.35 10.43 -19.04
C TYR A 55 6.76 9.68 -20.25
N ASN A 56 7.58 8.85 -20.90
CA ASN A 56 7.05 7.95 -21.94
C ASN A 56 7.79 6.62 -22.02
N GLU A 57 7.09 5.59 -22.43
CA GLU A 57 7.57 4.24 -22.72
C GLU A 57 7.30 3.83 -24.17
N ARG A 58 6.87 4.79 -25.03
CA ARG A 58 6.52 4.59 -26.44
C ARG A 58 7.67 4.80 -27.40
N ASP A 59 8.42 5.87 -27.20
CA ASP A 59 9.37 6.36 -28.18
C ASP A 59 10.73 6.67 -27.51
N PRO A 60 11.74 5.84 -27.81
CA PRO A 60 13.07 6.02 -27.23
C PRO A 60 13.81 7.27 -27.78
N SER A 61 13.33 7.89 -28.85
CA SER A 61 13.92 9.09 -29.42
C SER A 61 13.55 10.38 -28.67
N ILE A 62 12.52 10.33 -27.81
CA ILE A 62 12.03 11.48 -27.07
C ILE A 62 12.76 11.61 -25.72
N ARG A 63 13.13 12.85 -25.36
CA ARG A 63 13.99 13.16 -24.19
C ARG A 63 13.52 12.58 -22.86
N ASN A 64 12.21 12.44 -22.65
CA ASN A 64 11.64 11.91 -21.43
C ASN A 64 11.34 10.39 -21.50
N PHE A 65 12.04 9.67 -22.38
CA PHE A 65 11.93 8.22 -22.47
C PHE A 65 12.38 7.55 -21.18
N GLY A 66 11.54 6.66 -20.65
CA GLY A 66 11.71 6.00 -19.35
C GLY A 66 12.67 4.81 -19.35
N GLY A 67 13.35 4.51 -20.47
CA GLY A 67 14.27 3.38 -20.59
C GLY A 67 13.58 2.02 -20.81
N ARG A 68 12.26 2.00 -20.91
CA ARG A 68 11.44 0.80 -21.12
C ARG A 68 10.47 1.01 -22.27
N MET A 69 10.30 0.00 -23.11
CA MET A 69 9.29 -0.01 -24.16
C MET A 69 7.97 -0.65 -23.67
N ILE A 70 6.88 -0.30 -24.34
CA ILE A 70 5.58 -0.94 -24.12
C ILE A 70 5.70 -2.45 -24.32
N ASP A 71 5.28 -3.22 -23.32
CA ASP A 71 5.21 -4.68 -23.42
C ASP A 71 3.82 -5.12 -23.88
N TRP A 72 3.67 -5.22 -25.20
CA TRP A 72 2.41 -5.62 -25.83
C TRP A 72 2.03 -7.08 -25.56
N PHE A 73 3.00 -7.96 -25.23
CA PHE A 73 2.75 -9.37 -24.98
C PHE A 73 2.22 -9.62 -23.57
N ASN A 74 2.69 -8.83 -22.60
CA ASN A 74 2.25 -8.90 -21.21
C ASN A 74 1.44 -7.64 -20.83
N TRP A 75 0.52 -7.25 -21.70
CA TRP A 75 -0.24 -6.00 -21.61
C TRP A 75 -0.93 -5.82 -20.25
N ASN A 76 -1.63 -6.84 -19.74
CA ASN A 76 -2.40 -6.78 -18.49
C ASN A 76 -1.52 -6.56 -17.25
N GLU A 77 -0.24 -6.91 -17.32
CA GLU A 77 0.74 -6.62 -16.26
C GLU A 77 1.48 -5.31 -16.50
N TYR A 78 1.68 -4.96 -17.76
CA TYR A 78 2.46 -3.79 -18.17
C TYR A 78 1.76 -2.48 -17.83
N PHE A 79 0.50 -2.29 -18.29
CA PHE A 79 -0.11 -0.95 -18.25
C PHE A 79 -0.45 -0.46 -16.83
N PRO A 80 -0.86 -1.30 -15.84
CA PRO A 80 -0.99 -0.85 -14.45
C PRO A 80 0.34 -0.37 -13.88
N GLY A 81 1.42 -1.09 -14.18
CA GLY A 81 2.77 -0.68 -13.81
C GLY A 81 3.22 0.63 -14.48
N PHE A 82 2.86 0.86 -15.74
CA PHE A 82 3.10 2.13 -16.43
C PHE A 82 2.38 3.29 -15.75
N ILE A 83 1.09 3.12 -15.41
CA ILE A 83 0.30 4.13 -14.69
C ILE A 83 0.95 4.48 -13.36
N CYS A 84 1.43 3.49 -12.63
CA CYS A 84 2.11 3.68 -11.36
C CYS A 84 3.41 4.49 -11.53
N ARG A 85 4.27 4.12 -12.46
CA ARG A 85 5.51 4.87 -12.76
C ARG A 85 5.24 6.30 -13.22
N CYS A 86 4.16 6.50 -14.00
CA CYS A 86 3.67 7.81 -14.38
C CYS A 86 3.30 8.64 -13.14
N ALA A 87 2.51 8.08 -12.23
CA ALA A 87 2.05 8.74 -11.02
C ALA A 87 3.21 9.08 -10.06
N GLU A 88 4.14 8.16 -9.86
CA GLU A 88 5.34 8.39 -9.03
C GLU A 88 6.18 9.54 -9.56
N LYS A 89 6.43 9.58 -10.87
CA LYS A 89 7.17 10.68 -11.50
C LYS A 89 6.42 12.00 -11.44
N ALA A 90 5.09 11.99 -11.62
CA ALA A 90 4.26 13.17 -11.48
C ALA A 90 4.29 13.74 -10.06
N LYS A 91 4.14 12.87 -9.06
CA LYS A 91 4.22 13.25 -7.64
C LYS A 91 5.57 13.87 -7.29
N LEU A 92 6.67 13.27 -7.73
CA LEU A 92 8.02 13.82 -7.53
C LEU A 92 8.20 15.20 -8.19
N ALA A 93 7.52 15.44 -9.31
CA ALA A 93 7.50 16.73 -10.00
C ALA A 93 6.48 17.73 -9.43
N GLY A 94 5.74 17.37 -8.37
CA GLY A 94 4.78 18.22 -7.67
C GLY A 94 3.38 18.24 -8.29
N TYR A 95 3.07 17.39 -9.26
CA TYR A 95 1.74 17.30 -9.87
C TYR A 95 0.81 16.38 -9.09
N ASP A 96 -0.49 16.65 -9.12
CA ASP A 96 -1.54 15.85 -8.49
C ASP A 96 -2.55 15.25 -9.48
N LEU A 97 -2.45 15.58 -10.78
CA LEU A 97 -3.19 14.93 -11.86
C LEU A 97 -2.23 14.25 -12.84
N ILE A 98 -2.60 13.07 -13.30
CA ILE A 98 -1.95 12.38 -14.40
C ILE A 98 -2.93 11.95 -15.48
N GLY A 99 -2.46 11.90 -16.71
CA GLY A 99 -3.13 11.34 -17.87
C GLY A 99 -2.27 10.28 -18.52
N ALA A 100 -2.76 9.04 -18.54
CA ALA A 100 -2.14 7.96 -19.29
C ALA A 100 -2.71 7.97 -20.71
N GLN A 101 -1.89 8.36 -21.68
CA GLN A 101 -2.29 8.56 -23.07
C GLN A 101 -1.46 7.69 -24.02
N PHE A 102 -2.00 7.41 -25.19
CA PHE A 102 -1.35 6.75 -26.31
C PHE A 102 -0.53 5.52 -25.91
N PHE A 103 -1.13 4.69 -25.00
CA PHE A 103 -0.62 3.42 -24.48
C PHE A 103 0.65 3.51 -23.62
N GLY A 104 1.41 4.60 -23.66
CA GLY A 104 2.67 4.72 -22.93
C GLY A 104 3.17 6.16 -22.79
N GLU A 105 2.32 7.15 -22.95
CA GLU A 105 2.63 8.56 -22.69
C GLU A 105 2.02 9.01 -21.36
N CYS A 106 2.82 9.64 -20.54
CA CYS A 106 2.45 10.17 -19.25
C CYS A 106 2.39 11.71 -19.29
N TRP A 107 1.21 12.23 -19.10
CA TRP A 107 0.92 13.66 -19.05
C TRP A 107 0.54 14.04 -17.61
N ALA A 108 0.80 15.30 -17.21
CA ALA A 108 0.51 15.73 -15.84
C ALA A 108 0.00 17.16 -15.78
N GLY A 109 -0.66 17.48 -14.67
CA GLY A 109 -1.20 18.79 -14.36
C GLY A 109 -1.55 18.94 -12.89
N HIS A 110 -2.19 20.09 -12.56
CA HIS A 110 -2.68 20.39 -11.22
C HIS A 110 -4.21 20.48 -11.21
N SER A 111 -4.87 19.80 -10.29
CA SER A 111 -6.34 19.73 -10.17
C SER A 111 -7.00 21.10 -9.99
N GLY A 112 -6.31 22.05 -9.38
CA GLY A 112 -6.82 23.43 -9.22
C GLY A 112 -6.60 24.35 -10.43
N GLN A 113 -5.90 23.90 -11.49
CA GLN A 113 -5.48 24.74 -12.61
C GLN A 113 -5.88 24.18 -13.98
N HIS A 114 -6.06 22.86 -14.09
CA HIS A 114 -6.29 22.17 -15.35
C HIS A 114 -7.64 21.45 -15.32
N ASP A 115 -8.51 21.83 -16.27
CA ASP A 115 -9.80 21.18 -16.45
C ASP A 115 -9.66 20.02 -17.47
N TYR A 116 -9.46 18.82 -16.94
CA TYR A 116 -9.36 17.62 -17.76
C TYR A 116 -10.70 17.23 -18.41
N THR A 117 -11.81 17.84 -18.02
CA THR A 117 -13.15 17.58 -18.58
C THR A 117 -13.49 18.44 -19.78
N LEU A 118 -12.62 19.38 -20.15
CA LEU A 118 -12.86 20.44 -21.16
C LEU A 118 -13.42 19.93 -22.48
N TYR A 119 -12.92 18.80 -22.98
CA TYR A 119 -13.38 18.22 -24.25
C TYR A 119 -14.37 17.05 -24.08
N GLY A 120 -14.81 16.82 -22.84
CA GLY A 120 -15.78 15.80 -22.48
C GLY A 120 -15.23 14.38 -22.40
N LEU A 121 -16.11 13.47 -22.03
CA LEU A 121 -15.80 12.04 -21.89
C LEU A 121 -15.51 11.40 -23.25
N ASP A 122 -14.62 10.41 -23.25
CA ASP A 122 -14.30 9.58 -24.41
C ASP A 122 -14.57 8.10 -24.09
N TYR A 123 -15.80 7.67 -24.31
CA TYR A 123 -16.25 6.32 -23.91
C TYR A 123 -15.51 5.19 -24.61
N ASP A 124 -14.98 5.44 -25.84
CA ASP A 124 -14.27 4.44 -26.65
C ASP A 124 -12.76 4.70 -26.73
N GLY A 125 -12.31 5.77 -26.10
CA GLY A 125 -10.94 6.28 -26.21
C GLY A 125 -9.93 5.59 -25.31
N CYS A 126 -10.36 4.75 -24.36
CA CYS A 126 -9.46 4.05 -23.44
C CYS A 126 -9.67 2.53 -23.47
N ILE A 127 -8.61 1.80 -23.14
CA ILE A 127 -8.61 0.33 -23.08
C ILE A 127 -8.07 -0.17 -21.74
N GLU A 128 -8.54 -1.33 -21.34
CA GLU A 128 -8.14 -2.07 -20.14
C GLU A 128 -7.50 -3.44 -20.48
N ASP A 129 -7.61 -4.41 -19.57
CA ASP A 129 -7.14 -5.77 -19.76
C ASP A 129 -7.62 -6.37 -21.08
N ASP A 130 -6.79 -7.20 -21.70
CA ASP A 130 -7.06 -7.88 -22.97
C ASP A 130 -7.47 -6.91 -24.10
N TYR A 131 -7.00 -5.65 -24.03
CA TYR A 131 -7.31 -4.58 -24.98
C TYR A 131 -8.80 -4.24 -25.09
N GLN A 132 -9.61 -4.60 -24.10
CA GLN A 132 -11.04 -4.33 -24.10
C GLN A 132 -11.32 -2.84 -23.86
N PRO A 133 -12.42 -2.29 -24.38
CA PRO A 133 -12.86 -0.94 -24.04
C PRO A 133 -13.10 -0.79 -22.54
N CYS A 134 -12.69 0.35 -22.00
CA CYS A 134 -12.97 0.68 -20.60
C CYS A 134 -14.45 0.86 -20.32
N THR A 135 -14.89 0.41 -19.19
CA THR A 135 -16.25 0.62 -18.67
C THR A 135 -16.25 1.67 -17.55
N ALA A 136 -17.41 2.10 -17.11
CA ALA A 136 -17.54 2.97 -15.95
C ALA A 136 -16.96 2.36 -14.66
N ASN A 137 -16.83 1.04 -14.61
CA ASN A 137 -16.32 0.31 -13.45
C ASN A 137 -14.84 -0.07 -13.57
N SER A 138 -14.21 0.16 -14.73
CA SER A 138 -12.79 -0.15 -14.94
C SER A 138 -11.92 0.74 -14.07
N ARG A 139 -11.10 0.12 -13.23
CA ARG A 139 -10.22 0.82 -12.28
C ARG A 139 -9.00 1.43 -12.99
N TYR A 140 -8.35 0.64 -13.81
CA TYR A 140 -7.19 1.05 -14.59
C TYR A 140 -7.48 0.91 -16.07
N CYS A 141 -7.11 1.94 -16.79
CA CYS A 141 -7.19 2.00 -18.24
C CYS A 141 -6.06 2.87 -18.75
N VAL A 142 -5.81 2.80 -20.05
CA VAL A 142 -4.89 3.70 -20.73
C VAL A 142 -5.56 4.27 -21.98
N GLY A 143 -5.33 5.55 -22.23
CA GLY A 143 -5.87 6.24 -23.38
C GLY A 143 -5.22 5.82 -24.69
N LYS A 144 -6.02 5.77 -25.73
CA LYS A 144 -5.57 5.74 -27.13
C LYS A 144 -5.04 7.13 -27.56
N HIS A 145 -4.78 7.31 -28.83
CA HIS A 145 -4.38 8.60 -29.40
C HIS A 145 -5.46 9.67 -29.14
N PHE A 146 -5.07 10.81 -28.56
CA PHE A 146 -5.95 11.90 -28.15
C PHE A 146 -7.02 11.54 -27.12
N SER A 147 -6.74 10.55 -26.29
CA SER A 147 -7.58 10.19 -25.15
C SER A 147 -6.70 10.00 -23.91
N ASN A 148 -7.04 10.71 -22.86
CA ASN A 148 -6.38 10.59 -21.56
C ASN A 148 -7.24 9.76 -20.62
N MET A 149 -6.68 8.68 -20.09
CA MET A 149 -7.20 8.12 -18.84
C MET A 149 -6.65 8.91 -17.69
N VAL A 150 -7.51 9.65 -17.02
CA VAL A 150 -7.13 10.60 -15.98
C VAL A 150 -7.25 9.99 -14.60
N PHE A 151 -6.21 10.19 -13.80
CA PHE A 151 -6.15 9.82 -12.38
C PHE A 151 -5.74 11.02 -11.55
N GLN A 152 -6.24 11.09 -10.33
CA GLN A 152 -5.79 12.03 -9.32
C GLN A 152 -4.91 11.31 -8.30
N ILE A 153 -3.75 11.86 -8.03
CA ILE A 153 -2.89 11.45 -6.92
C ILE A 153 -3.53 11.94 -5.64
N VAL A 154 -3.82 11.04 -4.71
CA VAL A 154 -4.49 11.36 -3.46
C VAL A 154 -3.65 10.98 -2.26
N ASP A 155 -3.85 11.73 -1.17
CA ASP A 155 -3.30 11.38 0.13
C ASP A 155 -4.34 10.58 0.92
N THR A 156 -4.01 9.36 1.27
CA THR A 156 -4.83 8.49 2.12
C THR A 156 -4.34 8.46 3.56
N SER A 157 -3.42 9.33 3.94
CA SER A 157 -3.03 9.53 5.33
C SER A 157 -4.19 10.11 6.16
N CYS A 158 -4.12 9.94 7.48
CA CYS A 158 -5.09 10.49 8.41
C CYS A 158 -4.44 11.63 9.20
N PRO A 159 -4.43 12.87 8.70
CA PRO A 159 -3.75 13.97 9.39
C PRO A 159 -4.29 14.17 10.80
N GLY A 160 -3.42 14.23 11.79
CA GLY A 160 -3.78 14.49 13.19
C GLY A 160 -4.52 13.35 13.91
N ILE A 161 -4.61 12.16 13.28
CA ILE A 161 -5.23 10.98 13.91
C ILE A 161 -4.35 9.76 13.62
N SER A 162 -3.94 9.08 14.69
CA SER A 162 -3.20 7.83 14.60
C SER A 162 -4.02 6.69 15.18
N PHE A 163 -3.96 5.54 14.53
CA PHE A 163 -4.60 4.31 15.00
C PHE A 163 -3.84 3.09 14.51
N GLU A 164 -4.04 2.00 15.22
CA GLU A 164 -3.48 0.70 14.86
C GLU A 164 -4.59 -0.33 14.64
N LYS A 165 -4.32 -1.33 13.85
CA LYS A 165 -5.26 -2.43 13.62
C LYS A 165 -5.24 -3.39 14.80
N VAL A 166 -6.41 -3.87 15.18
CA VAL A 166 -6.60 -4.91 16.20
C VAL A 166 -6.89 -6.25 15.53
N GLY A 167 -7.85 -6.30 14.59
CA GLY A 167 -8.17 -7.52 13.88
C GLY A 167 -9.61 -7.60 13.38
N CYS A 168 -9.94 -8.75 12.79
CA CYS A 168 -11.26 -9.07 12.29
C CYS A 168 -12.04 -9.86 13.33
N TYR A 169 -13.21 -9.36 13.74
CA TYR A 169 -14.07 -9.95 14.78
C TYR A 169 -15.50 -10.10 14.30
N ALA A 170 -16.15 -11.15 14.77
CA ALA A 170 -17.55 -11.41 14.47
C ALA A 170 -18.48 -10.41 15.18
N ASP A 171 -19.62 -10.12 14.55
CA ASP A 171 -20.70 -9.30 15.08
C ASP A 171 -22.03 -9.98 14.78
N TYR A 172 -22.34 -11.03 15.56
CA TYR A 172 -23.53 -11.86 15.36
C TYR A 172 -24.75 -11.41 16.16
N HIS A 173 -24.64 -10.33 16.93
CA HIS A 173 -25.72 -9.82 17.81
C HIS A 173 -26.24 -10.85 18.80
N LYS A 174 -25.36 -11.73 19.30
CA LYS A 174 -25.76 -12.85 20.18
C LYS A 174 -26.45 -12.44 21.48
N SER A 175 -26.27 -11.19 21.90
CA SER A 175 -26.81 -10.65 23.16
C SER A 175 -27.83 -9.51 22.97
N ASN A 176 -28.41 -9.31 21.79
CA ASN A 176 -29.15 -8.11 21.37
C ASN A 176 -28.36 -6.81 21.44
N GLU A 177 -27.09 -6.86 21.78
CA GLU A 177 -26.18 -5.73 21.80
C GLU A 177 -25.00 -6.03 20.87
N ARG A 178 -24.58 -5.03 20.09
CA ARG A 178 -23.40 -5.18 19.25
C ARG A 178 -22.12 -5.13 20.09
N PRO A 179 -21.05 -5.84 19.67
CA PRO A 179 -19.72 -5.68 20.30
C PRO A 179 -19.21 -4.24 20.30
N LEU A 180 -19.47 -3.49 19.23
CA LEU A 180 -19.33 -2.04 19.15
C LEU A 180 -20.74 -1.47 18.96
N GLY A 181 -21.29 -0.82 20.01
CA GLY A 181 -22.71 -0.49 20.10
C GLY A 181 -23.10 0.81 19.40
N ASP A 182 -22.15 1.75 19.21
CA ASP A 182 -22.42 3.10 18.73
C ASP A 182 -22.27 3.18 17.22
N TYR A 183 -23.39 3.26 16.48
CA TYR A 183 -23.41 3.39 15.02
C TYR A 183 -23.17 4.84 14.63
N LEU A 184 -21.93 5.20 14.31
CA LEU A 184 -21.53 6.58 14.09
C LEU A 184 -22.04 7.14 12.76
N PHE A 185 -21.77 6.45 11.67
CA PHE A 185 -22.27 6.81 10.33
C PHE A 185 -22.14 5.65 9.34
N ASN A 186 -22.77 5.82 8.16
CA ASN A 186 -22.66 4.87 7.06
C ASN A 186 -22.56 5.54 5.70
N ASP A 187 -21.88 4.87 4.77
CA ASP A 187 -21.77 5.20 3.35
C ASP A 187 -22.57 4.20 2.47
N ARG A 188 -23.35 3.30 3.06
CA ARG A 188 -24.04 2.21 2.35
C ARG A 188 -25.45 2.54 1.91
N ASP A 189 -26.16 3.24 2.76
CA ASP A 189 -27.60 3.40 2.60
C ASP A 189 -28.05 4.81 2.97
N ALA A 190 -28.42 5.57 1.94
CA ALA A 190 -28.88 6.95 2.08
C ALA A 190 -30.23 7.07 2.80
N SER A 191 -30.97 5.97 2.98
CA SER A 191 -32.25 5.97 3.70
C SER A 191 -32.10 5.89 5.21
N ILE A 192 -30.92 5.56 5.73
CA ILE A 192 -30.63 5.45 7.16
C ILE A 192 -30.23 6.81 7.73
N GLN A 193 -30.74 7.14 8.92
CA GLN A 193 -30.61 8.45 9.56
C GLN A 193 -29.16 8.94 9.71
N ASN A 194 -28.20 8.05 9.92
CA ASN A 194 -26.78 8.39 10.08
C ASN A 194 -25.97 8.28 8.78
N TRP A 195 -26.64 8.44 7.63
CA TRP A 195 -25.91 8.48 6.35
C TRP A 195 -24.96 9.66 6.27
N SER A 196 -23.73 9.38 5.87
CA SER A 196 -22.64 10.37 5.85
C SER A 196 -22.72 11.40 4.70
N GLY A 197 -23.64 11.24 3.76
CA GLY A 197 -23.69 12.02 2.50
C GLY A 197 -22.79 11.46 1.39
N LYS A 198 -22.11 10.34 1.62
CA LYS A 198 -21.23 9.68 0.64
C LYS A 198 -21.70 8.24 0.41
N MET A 199 -21.48 7.75 -0.81
CA MET A 199 -21.65 6.34 -1.15
C MET A 199 -20.29 5.63 -1.18
N ILE A 200 -20.31 4.31 -0.98
CA ILE A 200 -19.12 3.48 -1.16
C ILE A 200 -18.61 3.64 -2.58
N ASP A 201 -17.35 4.02 -2.74
CA ASP A 201 -16.69 4.07 -4.04
C ASP A 201 -16.04 2.71 -4.34
N TRP A 202 -16.83 1.84 -4.92
CA TRP A 202 -16.37 0.50 -5.32
C TRP A 202 -15.29 0.52 -6.39
N ARG A 203 -15.28 1.55 -7.25
CA ARG A 203 -14.29 1.70 -8.31
C ARG A 203 -12.91 2.05 -7.74
N ASN A 204 -12.88 2.94 -6.75
CA ASN A 204 -11.67 3.39 -6.09
C ASN A 204 -11.57 2.81 -4.66
N TRP A 205 -11.90 1.53 -4.50
CA TRP A 205 -11.97 0.86 -3.21
C TRP A 205 -10.65 0.96 -2.42
N ASP A 206 -9.50 0.90 -3.10
CA ASP A 206 -8.16 1.01 -2.54
C ASP A 206 -7.83 2.40 -1.98
N VAL A 207 -8.52 3.44 -2.44
CA VAL A 207 -8.50 4.82 -1.90
C VAL A 207 -9.63 5.01 -0.88
N TYR A 208 -10.81 4.47 -1.18
CA TYR A 208 -11.99 4.62 -0.33
C TYR A 208 -11.79 4.02 1.07
N VAL A 209 -11.28 2.78 1.18
CA VAL A 209 -11.12 2.10 2.48
C VAL A 209 -10.20 2.87 3.43
N PRO A 210 -9.00 3.33 3.03
CA PRO A 210 -8.18 4.19 3.88
C PRO A 210 -8.88 5.49 4.30
N GLN A 211 -9.52 6.18 3.37
CA GLN A 211 -10.25 7.43 3.66
C GLN A 211 -11.46 7.18 4.58
N PHE A 212 -12.17 6.07 4.40
CA PHE A 212 -13.26 5.69 5.28
C PHE A 212 -12.75 5.39 6.69
N ALA A 213 -11.63 4.67 6.82
CA ALA A 213 -10.99 4.42 8.11
C ALA A 213 -10.60 5.73 8.83
N CYS A 214 -10.04 6.71 8.09
CA CYS A 214 -9.72 8.03 8.65
C CYS A 214 -10.95 8.77 9.16
N ARG A 215 -12.05 8.78 8.40
CA ARG A 215 -13.32 9.40 8.81
C ARG A 215 -13.93 8.68 10.01
N CYS A 216 -13.88 7.35 10.03
CA CYS A 216 -14.38 6.54 11.14
C CYS A 216 -13.54 6.78 12.41
N ALA A 217 -12.22 6.84 12.29
CA ALA A 217 -11.33 7.19 13.39
C ALA A 217 -11.63 8.60 13.96
N ALA A 218 -11.86 9.59 13.08
CA ALA A 218 -12.23 10.95 13.48
C ALA A 218 -13.56 11.00 14.23
N ALA A 219 -14.56 10.27 13.74
CA ALA A 219 -15.87 10.17 14.37
C ALA A 219 -15.81 9.48 15.73
N ALA A 220 -15.07 8.36 15.83
CA ALA A 220 -14.86 7.65 17.09
C ALA A 220 -14.12 8.52 18.12
N LYS A 221 -13.11 9.29 17.70
CA LYS A 221 -12.41 10.24 18.57
C LYS A 221 -13.36 11.31 19.10
N ALA A 222 -14.22 11.85 18.26
CA ALA A 222 -15.23 12.84 18.65
C ALA A 222 -16.28 12.26 19.63
N ASP A 223 -16.53 10.96 19.56
CA ASP A 223 -17.41 10.20 20.48
C ASP A 223 -16.69 9.73 21.75
N ASN A 224 -15.44 10.15 21.99
CA ASN A 224 -14.58 9.72 23.08
C ASN A 224 -14.37 8.19 23.16
N ALA A 225 -14.54 7.48 22.06
CA ALA A 225 -14.23 6.08 21.96
C ALA A 225 -12.73 5.87 21.66
N THR A 226 -12.17 4.78 22.17
CA THR A 226 -10.78 4.37 21.90
C THR A 226 -10.70 3.26 20.87
N PHE A 227 -11.81 2.58 20.57
CA PHE A 227 -11.91 1.53 19.57
C PHE A 227 -13.01 1.88 18.57
N PHE A 228 -12.74 1.57 17.29
CA PHE A 228 -13.72 1.68 16.24
C PHE A 228 -13.65 0.46 15.31
N GLY A 229 -14.74 0.19 14.62
CA GLY A 229 -14.87 -0.91 13.70
C GLY A 229 -15.45 -0.46 12.37
N MET A 230 -14.92 -1.02 11.32
CA MET A 230 -15.48 -0.89 9.97
C MET A 230 -16.22 -2.18 9.64
N GLN A 231 -17.52 -2.06 9.40
CA GLN A 231 -18.41 -3.18 9.13
C GLN A 231 -19.13 -3.00 7.79
N PHE A 232 -19.52 -4.12 7.21
CA PHE A 232 -20.36 -4.19 6.01
C PHE A 232 -19.91 -3.23 4.91
N TYR A 233 -18.57 -3.12 4.73
CA TYR A 233 -17.86 -2.30 3.75
C TYR A 233 -17.89 -0.78 4.00
N GLY A 234 -18.93 -0.25 4.59
CA GLY A 234 -19.12 1.21 4.73
C GLY A 234 -19.96 1.60 5.95
N GLU A 235 -19.96 0.82 7.01
CA GLU A 235 -20.52 1.18 8.31
C GLU A 235 -19.42 1.45 9.32
N CYS A 236 -19.49 2.59 10.00
CA CYS A 236 -18.57 2.98 11.07
C CYS A 236 -19.23 2.79 12.43
N TRP A 237 -18.61 1.98 13.25
CA TRP A 237 -19.07 1.64 14.59
C TRP A 237 -18.00 1.99 15.62
N SER A 238 -18.42 2.35 16.84
CA SER A 238 -17.52 2.59 17.98
C SER A 238 -18.12 2.06 19.28
N SER A 239 -17.34 2.16 20.35
CA SER A 239 -17.82 2.01 21.72
C SER A 239 -16.83 2.59 22.70
N GLN A 240 -17.29 3.37 23.66
CA GLN A 240 -16.47 3.84 24.78
C GLN A 240 -15.93 2.68 25.63
N GLN A 241 -16.65 1.54 25.66
CA GLN A 241 -16.22 0.31 26.32
C GLN A 241 -15.65 -0.73 25.33
N GLY A 242 -15.28 -0.29 24.12
CA GLY A 242 -14.82 -1.18 23.03
C GLY A 242 -13.69 -2.12 23.43
N HIS A 243 -12.79 -1.69 24.31
CA HIS A 243 -11.69 -2.51 24.83
C HIS A 243 -12.14 -3.77 25.58
N LEU A 244 -13.38 -3.80 26.10
CA LEU A 244 -13.98 -4.93 26.79
C LEU A 244 -14.90 -5.78 25.91
N THR A 245 -15.36 -5.23 24.79
CA THR A 245 -16.49 -5.81 24.05
C THR A 245 -16.18 -6.23 22.62
N TYR A 246 -15.20 -5.62 21.94
CA TYR A 246 -14.95 -5.86 20.52
C TYR A 246 -14.74 -7.33 20.13
N PHE A 247 -14.22 -8.14 21.06
CA PHE A 247 -13.91 -9.56 20.85
C PHE A 247 -15.00 -10.53 21.34
N ARG A 248 -16.11 -10.02 21.86
CA ARG A 248 -17.15 -10.80 22.55
C ARG A 248 -17.73 -11.94 21.73
N ASP A 249 -17.94 -11.70 20.42
CA ASP A 249 -18.51 -12.71 19.53
C ASP A 249 -17.44 -13.62 18.87
N GLY A 250 -16.16 -13.41 19.22
CA GLY A 250 -15.02 -14.17 18.72
C GLY A 250 -14.38 -13.60 17.47
N GLY A 251 -13.27 -14.20 17.06
CA GLY A 251 -12.57 -13.82 15.81
C GLY A 251 -13.37 -14.19 14.56
N SER A 252 -13.08 -13.49 13.47
CA SER A 252 -13.69 -13.73 12.15
C SER A 252 -12.61 -13.70 11.07
N SER A 253 -12.83 -14.42 9.98
CA SER A 253 -12.05 -14.29 8.73
C SER A 253 -12.79 -13.46 7.67
N ASN A 254 -13.96 -12.90 8.01
CA ASN A 254 -14.86 -12.23 7.07
C ASN A 254 -14.52 -10.74 6.92
N CYS A 255 -13.24 -10.43 6.68
CA CYS A 255 -12.76 -9.07 6.41
C CYS A 255 -11.87 -9.06 5.18
N ILE A 256 -11.93 -7.96 4.44
CA ILE A 256 -11.15 -7.74 3.22
C ILE A 256 -10.28 -6.48 3.33
N ASP A 257 -9.17 -6.50 2.63
CA ASP A 257 -8.27 -5.36 2.52
C ASP A 257 -8.66 -4.39 1.38
N LYS A 258 -7.85 -3.36 1.18
CA LYS A 258 -8.03 -2.39 0.09
C LYS A 258 -7.92 -3.01 -1.32
N CYS A 259 -7.58 -4.28 -1.43
CA CYS A 259 -7.44 -5.03 -2.68
C CYS A 259 -8.51 -6.12 -2.84
N TYR A 260 -9.57 -6.08 -2.05
CA TYR A 260 -10.60 -7.13 -1.97
C TYR A 260 -10.06 -8.51 -1.57
N ALA A 261 -8.79 -8.61 -1.18
CA ALA A 261 -8.21 -9.85 -0.69
C ALA A 261 -8.54 -10.06 0.81
N PRO A 262 -8.55 -11.30 1.30
CA PRO A 262 -8.70 -11.56 2.73
C PRO A 262 -7.68 -10.76 3.53
N CYS A 263 -8.16 -10.06 4.56
CA CYS A 263 -7.31 -9.23 5.40
C CYS A 263 -6.29 -10.08 6.16
N ASN A 264 -5.04 -9.67 6.16
CA ASN A 264 -3.96 -10.33 6.89
C ASN A 264 -3.15 -9.32 7.72
N GLN A 265 -2.18 -9.83 8.48
CA GLN A 265 -1.36 -9.03 9.38
C GLN A 265 -0.53 -7.93 8.70
N TYR A 266 -0.27 -8.03 7.40
CA TYR A 266 0.56 -7.08 6.65
C TYR A 266 -0.26 -5.94 6.01
N ARG A 267 -1.59 -6.03 6.02
CA ARG A 267 -2.46 -5.04 5.40
C ARG A 267 -2.89 -3.98 6.42
N LYS A 268 -2.56 -2.72 6.15
CA LYS A 268 -2.85 -1.60 7.07
C LYS A 268 -4.34 -1.30 7.15
N PHE A 269 -5.05 -1.32 6.03
CA PHE A 269 -6.46 -0.97 5.93
C PHE A 269 -7.30 -2.16 5.50
N CYS A 270 -8.31 -2.45 6.29
CA CYS A 270 -9.26 -3.52 6.05
C CYS A 270 -10.67 -3.08 6.47
N SER A 271 -11.69 -3.73 5.90
CA SER A 271 -13.08 -3.55 6.31
C SER A 271 -13.74 -4.91 6.53
N GLY A 272 -14.61 -4.99 7.51
CA GLY A 272 -15.48 -6.14 7.70
C GLY A 272 -16.52 -6.22 6.60
N MET A 273 -16.84 -7.46 6.19
CA MET A 273 -18.01 -7.77 5.40
C MET A 273 -19.24 -7.89 6.33
N ASN A 274 -20.32 -8.54 5.87
CA ASN A 274 -21.50 -8.77 6.69
C ASN A 274 -21.16 -9.58 7.95
N PHE A 275 -21.72 -9.18 9.08
CA PHE A 275 -21.51 -9.83 10.39
C PHE A 275 -20.06 -9.88 10.87
N ALA A 276 -19.21 -8.96 10.42
CA ALA A 276 -17.85 -8.82 10.88
C ALA A 276 -17.43 -7.35 10.96
N ASN A 277 -16.76 -7.01 12.05
CA ASN A 277 -16.04 -5.73 12.23
C ASN A 277 -14.57 -5.93 12.03
N PHE A 278 -13.93 -5.12 11.18
CA PHE A 278 -12.50 -4.95 11.28
C PHE A 278 -12.22 -3.83 12.29
N VAL A 279 -11.61 -4.20 13.40
CA VAL A 279 -11.45 -3.34 14.57
C VAL A 279 -10.10 -2.66 14.57
N TYR A 280 -10.10 -1.38 14.93
CA TYR A 280 -8.94 -0.52 15.13
C TYR A 280 -8.96 0.08 16.53
N ARG A 281 -7.78 0.45 17.04
CA ARG A 281 -7.58 1.19 18.28
C ARG A 281 -6.98 2.57 17.96
N LEU A 282 -7.60 3.64 18.45
CA LEU A 282 -7.04 4.98 18.42
C LEU A 282 -5.82 5.07 19.33
N LYS A 283 -4.75 5.70 18.85
CA LYS A 283 -3.58 6.02 19.68
C LYS A 283 -3.81 7.35 20.39
N PRO A 284 -3.32 7.51 21.64
CA PRO A 284 -3.40 8.78 22.38
C PRO A 284 -2.72 9.93 21.62
N GLU A 285 -3.19 11.17 21.82
CA GLU A 285 -2.57 12.36 21.22
C GLU A 285 -1.12 12.60 21.66
N ALA A 286 -0.74 12.14 22.84
CA ALA A 286 0.64 12.20 23.32
C ALA A 286 1.61 11.50 22.36
N ASP A 287 1.13 10.47 21.62
CA ASP A 287 1.92 9.76 20.62
C ASP A 287 2.04 10.52 19.29
N LEU A 288 1.23 11.59 19.08
CA LEU A 288 1.25 12.43 17.87
C LEU A 288 2.24 13.60 17.99
N ASN A 289 2.50 14.08 19.21
CA ASN A 289 3.39 15.23 19.46
C ASN A 289 4.82 14.82 19.79
N GLN A 290 5.06 13.54 19.87
CA GLN A 290 6.40 13.02 19.92
C GLN A 290 6.86 12.79 18.46
N ASN A 291 7.73 13.70 17.97
CA ASN A 291 8.89 13.31 17.21
C ASN A 291 9.73 12.43 18.17
N GLN A 292 9.13 11.37 18.72
CA GLN A 292 9.88 10.30 19.31
C GLN A 292 10.52 9.56 18.15
N GLU A 293 11.81 9.58 18.13
CA GLU A 293 12.57 8.43 17.69
C GLU A 293 11.73 7.22 18.11
N GLU A 294 11.21 6.48 17.12
CA GLU A 294 10.50 5.22 17.38
C GLU A 294 11.54 4.31 18.00
N VAL A 295 11.63 4.33 19.33
CA VAL A 295 12.51 3.42 20.06
C VAL A 295 12.08 2.03 19.66
N CYS A 296 12.99 1.32 19.02
CA CYS A 296 12.70 -0.02 18.55
C CYS A 296 12.39 -0.91 19.74
N GLU A 297 11.16 -1.40 19.87
CA GLU A 297 10.75 -2.32 20.96
C GLU A 297 11.45 -3.69 20.90
N VAL A 298 12.28 -3.91 19.90
CA VAL A 298 13.10 -5.12 19.75
C VAL A 298 14.55 -4.76 20.01
N ASP A 299 15.13 -5.38 21.03
CA ASP A 299 16.56 -5.24 21.29
C ASP A 299 17.36 -5.83 20.13
N ILE A 300 18.12 -4.96 19.45
CA ILE A 300 18.95 -5.30 18.29
C ILE A 300 20.42 -5.16 18.69
N SER A 301 21.17 -6.22 18.55
CA SER A 301 22.61 -6.23 18.83
C SER A 301 23.40 -6.48 17.54
N PRO A 302 24.43 -5.67 17.24
CA PRO A 302 25.28 -5.90 16.08
C PRO A 302 26.15 -7.15 16.30
N VAL A 303 26.22 -8.01 15.28
CA VAL A 303 27.07 -9.21 15.27
C VAL A 303 28.33 -8.96 14.43
N GLY A 304 28.19 -8.35 13.27
CA GLY A 304 29.33 -8.00 12.43
C GLY A 304 29.08 -8.11 10.93
N CYS A 305 30.13 -7.83 10.18
CA CYS A 305 30.15 -7.86 8.72
C CYS A 305 30.62 -9.21 8.20
N TYR A 306 29.86 -9.82 7.29
CA TYR A 306 30.14 -11.14 6.71
C TYR A 306 30.06 -11.15 5.20
N LYS A 307 30.91 -11.96 4.58
CA LYS A 307 30.93 -12.16 3.12
C LYS A 307 29.73 -12.95 2.66
N GLU A 308 29.26 -12.64 1.46
CA GLU A 308 28.23 -13.38 0.74
C GLU A 308 28.74 -13.88 -0.62
N ASN A 309 28.17 -14.96 -1.09
CA ASN A 309 28.40 -15.46 -2.43
C ASN A 309 27.11 -15.32 -3.25
N THR A 310 27.13 -14.51 -4.28
CA THR A 310 25.95 -14.19 -5.12
C THR A 310 25.37 -15.40 -5.84
N ASN A 311 26.14 -16.48 -6.02
CA ASN A 311 25.64 -17.74 -6.59
C ASN A 311 25.00 -18.68 -5.54
N SER A 312 25.25 -18.44 -4.24
CA SER A 312 24.77 -19.29 -3.15
C SER A 312 24.80 -18.53 -1.82
N PHE A 313 23.89 -17.61 -1.64
CA PHE A 313 23.82 -16.78 -0.43
C PHE A 313 23.77 -17.62 0.87
N ALA A 314 24.48 -17.18 1.88
CA ALA A 314 24.37 -17.74 3.23
C ALA A 314 23.02 -17.39 3.87
N LEU A 315 22.58 -16.12 3.71
CA LEU A 315 21.25 -15.66 4.07
C LEU A 315 20.40 -15.52 2.81
N GLN A 316 19.68 -16.58 2.46
CA GLN A 316 19.02 -16.74 1.15
C GLN A 316 17.72 -15.99 1.00
N LYS A 317 16.96 -15.87 2.10
CA LYS A 317 15.60 -15.32 2.06
C LYS A 317 15.61 -13.82 2.30
N VAL A 318 15.27 -13.04 1.26
CA VAL A 318 14.85 -11.64 1.44
C VAL A 318 13.44 -11.66 2.04
N PHE A 319 13.26 -11.12 3.22
CA PHE A 319 11.97 -11.11 3.91
C PHE A 319 11.38 -9.72 4.08
N TYR A 320 12.19 -8.66 3.90
CA TYR A 320 11.75 -7.28 3.83
C TYR A 320 12.69 -6.48 2.93
N ASN A 321 12.17 -5.49 2.23
CA ASN A 321 12.91 -4.78 1.21
C ASN A 321 12.41 -3.32 1.10
N GLU A 322 13.32 -2.36 1.27
CA GLU A 322 13.13 -0.94 0.98
C GLU A 322 14.20 -0.43 -0.02
N ALA A 323 14.92 -1.34 -0.70
CA ALA A 323 15.95 -1.00 -1.69
C ALA A 323 15.42 -0.96 -3.13
N ASP A 324 14.48 -1.86 -3.48
CA ASP A 324 14.05 -2.03 -4.87
C ASP A 324 12.56 -2.42 -4.93
N PRO A 325 11.69 -1.52 -5.46
CA PRO A 325 10.27 -1.82 -5.64
C PRO A 325 9.97 -3.00 -6.57
N GLY A 326 10.91 -3.34 -7.46
CA GLY A 326 10.79 -4.46 -8.39
C GLY A 326 11.05 -5.83 -7.77
N ARG A 327 11.50 -5.89 -6.52
CA ARG A 327 11.81 -7.16 -5.83
C ARG A 327 10.71 -7.57 -4.85
N PRO A 328 10.58 -8.87 -4.56
CA PRO A 328 9.63 -9.38 -3.56
C PRO A 328 9.79 -8.74 -2.19
N ASN A 329 8.69 -8.72 -1.42
CA ASN A 329 8.63 -8.22 -0.04
C ASN A 329 8.96 -6.73 0.11
N PHE A 330 8.69 -5.92 -0.92
CA PHE A 330 8.84 -4.48 -0.85
C PHE A 330 7.89 -3.88 0.21
N GLY A 331 8.47 -3.08 1.11
CA GLY A 331 7.77 -2.52 2.27
C GLY A 331 6.87 -1.33 1.99
N GLY A 332 6.78 -0.89 0.71
CA GLY A 332 5.93 0.23 0.28
C GLY A 332 6.63 1.59 0.30
N SER A 333 7.85 1.68 0.81
CA SER A 333 8.72 2.87 0.76
C SER A 333 10.15 2.47 0.44
N LEU A 334 10.86 3.30 -0.29
CA LEU A 334 12.32 3.20 -0.40
C LEU A 334 12.96 3.79 0.86
N VAL A 335 14.09 3.23 1.31
CA VAL A 335 14.95 3.90 2.29
C VAL A 335 15.24 5.29 1.75
N GLN A 336 14.76 6.31 2.44
CA GLN A 336 14.92 7.67 1.96
C GLN A 336 16.31 8.17 2.30
N TRP A 337 17.01 8.63 1.27
CA TRP A 337 18.27 9.36 1.41
C TRP A 337 17.97 10.81 1.84
N SER A 338 17.32 10.94 3.03
CA SER A 338 17.03 12.24 3.63
C SER A 338 18.28 12.86 4.23
N ASN A 339 18.16 14.09 4.70
CA ASN A 339 19.23 14.74 5.44
C ASN A 339 19.54 14.04 6.79
N ASP A 340 18.71 13.07 7.20
CA ASP A 340 18.89 12.24 8.38
C ASP A 340 18.78 10.75 8.03
N PHE A 341 19.66 10.30 7.15
CA PHE A 341 19.69 8.89 6.70
C PHE A 341 19.86 7.90 7.86
N ALA A 342 20.59 8.26 8.91
CA ALA A 342 20.82 7.40 10.07
C ALA A 342 19.51 7.07 10.79
N ALA A 343 18.66 8.08 11.04
CA ALA A 343 17.36 7.88 11.66
C ALA A 343 16.38 7.08 10.78
N ASP A 344 16.39 7.32 9.47
CA ASP A 344 15.56 6.55 8.54
C ASP A 344 16.03 5.09 8.41
N PHE A 345 17.33 4.85 8.46
CA PHE A 345 17.90 3.52 8.49
C PHE A 345 17.58 2.78 9.79
N GLU A 346 17.58 3.46 10.92
CA GLU A 346 17.16 2.88 12.22
C GLU A 346 15.72 2.42 12.19
N LYS A 347 14.80 3.21 11.65
CA LYS A 347 13.40 2.81 11.43
C LYS A 347 13.27 1.58 10.52
N PHE A 348 14.03 1.55 9.42
CA PHE A 348 14.11 0.40 8.53
C PHE A 348 14.62 -0.85 9.29
N LEU A 349 15.70 -0.71 10.05
CA LEU A 349 16.28 -1.80 10.84
C LEU A 349 15.29 -2.35 11.86
N CYS A 350 14.53 -1.47 12.53
CA CYS A 350 13.48 -1.85 13.46
C CYS A 350 12.38 -2.68 12.81
N LYS A 351 11.94 -2.32 11.60
CA LYS A 351 10.98 -3.13 10.84
C LYS A 351 11.52 -4.52 10.53
N CYS A 352 12.81 -4.62 10.16
CA CYS A 352 13.48 -5.92 9.96
C CYS A 352 13.47 -6.75 11.23
N ALA A 353 13.82 -6.16 12.38
CA ALA A 353 13.86 -6.82 13.66
C ALA A 353 12.49 -7.34 14.10
N HIS A 354 11.43 -6.53 13.97
CA HIS A 354 10.06 -6.97 14.25
C HIS A 354 9.62 -8.15 13.37
N LEU A 355 9.94 -8.12 12.10
CA LEU A 355 9.61 -9.23 11.19
C LEU A 355 10.44 -10.48 11.47
N ALA A 356 11.72 -10.34 11.82
CA ALA A 356 12.57 -11.44 12.24
C ALA A 356 12.04 -12.09 13.53
N ARG A 357 11.68 -11.28 14.55
CA ARG A 357 11.07 -11.75 15.80
C ARG A 357 9.74 -12.48 15.56
N SER A 358 8.87 -11.94 14.73
CA SER A 358 7.58 -12.57 14.38
C SER A 358 7.76 -13.93 13.69
N ASN A 359 8.86 -14.14 12.99
CA ASN A 359 9.22 -15.41 12.37
C ASN A 359 10.09 -16.30 13.27
N ARG A 360 10.40 -15.88 14.50
CA ARG A 360 11.30 -16.56 15.46
C ARG A 360 12.71 -16.78 14.90
N TRP A 361 13.23 -15.82 14.15
CA TRP A 361 14.60 -15.82 13.67
C TRP A 361 15.46 -14.94 14.57
N GLU A 362 16.41 -15.53 15.22
CA GLU A 362 17.32 -14.86 16.14
C GLU A 362 18.31 -13.95 15.42
N TYR A 363 18.63 -14.25 14.16
CA TYR A 363 19.60 -13.49 13.35
C TYR A 363 18.99 -13.06 12.03
N PHE A 364 19.36 -11.84 11.60
CA PHE A 364 19.09 -11.35 10.27
C PHE A 364 20.26 -10.51 9.75
N GLY A 365 20.41 -10.41 8.44
CA GLY A 365 21.40 -9.57 7.78
C GLY A 365 20.75 -8.40 7.05
N VAL A 366 21.51 -7.33 6.89
CA VAL A 366 21.17 -6.21 6.02
C VAL A 366 22.22 -6.06 4.94
N ARG A 367 21.76 -6.06 3.67
CA ARG A 367 22.60 -5.83 2.49
C ARG A 367 21.92 -4.92 1.48
N GLU A 368 22.68 -4.45 0.49
CA GLU A 368 22.19 -3.55 -0.55
C GLU A 368 21.43 -2.36 0.05
N ILE A 369 21.84 -1.98 1.28
CA ILE A 369 21.36 -0.81 2.06
C ILE A 369 19.88 -0.85 2.47
N GLY A 370 19.06 -1.70 1.87
CA GLY A 370 17.62 -1.76 2.15
C GLY A 370 17.02 -3.17 2.04
N LEU A 371 17.83 -4.23 2.04
CA LEU A 371 17.35 -5.61 2.05
C LEU A 371 17.59 -6.29 3.38
N CYS A 372 16.53 -6.73 4.04
CA CYS A 372 16.61 -7.61 5.19
C CYS A 372 16.58 -9.07 4.74
N VAL A 373 17.57 -9.83 5.14
CA VAL A 373 17.78 -11.22 4.71
C VAL A 373 17.96 -12.15 5.91
N SER A 374 17.49 -13.40 5.79
CA SER A 374 17.68 -14.45 6.79
C SER A 374 17.78 -15.83 6.15
N ASN A 375 18.10 -16.81 6.96
CA ASN A 375 18.01 -18.22 6.59
C ASN A 375 17.14 -18.96 7.61
N PRO A 376 15.85 -19.21 7.29
CA PRO A 376 14.90 -19.81 8.23
C PRO A 376 15.30 -21.22 8.70
N GLY A 377 16.05 -21.97 7.88
CA GLY A 377 16.49 -23.33 8.21
C GLY A 377 17.76 -23.40 9.07
N ASN A 378 18.59 -22.37 8.99
CA ASN A 378 19.83 -22.27 9.77
C ASN A 378 20.30 -20.81 9.87
N PRO A 379 19.80 -20.06 10.84
CA PRO A 379 20.12 -18.64 10.98
C PRO A 379 21.59 -18.36 11.29
N MET A 380 22.33 -19.33 11.84
CA MET A 380 23.77 -19.22 12.11
C MET A 380 24.64 -19.35 10.84
N GLN A 381 24.04 -19.61 9.68
CA GLN A 381 24.78 -19.81 8.43
C GLN A 381 25.40 -18.52 7.86
N TYR A 382 25.11 -17.35 8.46
CA TYR A 382 25.68 -16.05 8.05
C TYR A 382 27.22 -16.07 7.99
N GLY A 383 27.87 -16.87 8.84
CA GLY A 383 29.33 -17.01 8.88
C GLY A 383 29.96 -17.90 7.81
N LYS A 384 29.15 -18.51 6.93
CA LYS A 384 29.58 -19.53 5.94
C LYS A 384 30.79 -19.13 5.08
N TYR A 385 30.88 -17.87 4.70
CA TYR A 385 31.94 -17.35 3.81
C TYR A 385 32.97 -16.49 4.53
N GLY A 386 32.92 -16.45 5.88
CA GLY A 386 33.83 -15.71 6.72
C GLY A 386 33.50 -14.23 6.86
N VAL A 387 34.30 -13.55 7.68
CA VAL A 387 34.12 -12.12 7.97
C VAL A 387 34.53 -11.25 6.81
N SER A 388 33.93 -10.05 6.70
CA SER A 388 34.28 -9.00 5.77
C SER A 388 34.59 -7.69 6.50
N ASN A 389 35.34 -6.80 5.88
CA ASN A 389 35.61 -5.44 6.37
C ASN A 389 35.00 -4.38 5.44
N TYR A 390 34.11 -4.78 4.50
CA TYR A 390 33.57 -3.88 3.48
C TYR A 390 32.17 -3.37 3.79
N CYS A 391 31.60 -3.70 4.95
CA CYS A 391 30.34 -3.05 5.38
C CYS A 391 30.59 -1.59 5.73
N VAL A 392 29.55 -0.78 5.53
CA VAL A 392 29.59 0.66 5.74
C VAL A 392 28.67 1.08 6.88
N ALA A 393 29.01 2.18 7.54
CA ALA A 393 28.14 2.82 8.50
C ALA A 393 26.88 3.37 7.80
N ALA A 394 25.75 3.29 8.48
CA ALA A 394 24.51 3.92 8.04
C ALA A 394 24.58 5.43 8.31
N ALA A 395 25.44 6.11 7.56
CA ALA A 395 25.66 7.54 7.60
C ALA A 395 25.43 8.14 6.21
N GLN A 396 25.27 9.45 6.13
CA GLN A 396 24.89 10.16 4.90
C GLN A 396 25.76 9.86 3.67
N ASP A 397 27.03 9.57 3.87
CA ASP A 397 27.97 9.38 2.76
C ASP A 397 28.11 7.92 2.30
N LEU A 398 27.64 6.94 3.11
CA LEU A 398 27.77 5.48 2.87
C LEU A 398 29.18 5.03 2.43
N SER A 399 30.17 5.87 2.67
CA SER A 399 31.57 5.61 2.35
C SER A 399 32.40 5.30 3.61
N THR A 400 31.87 5.65 4.79
CA THR A 400 32.53 5.42 6.05
C THR A 400 32.51 3.92 6.40
N PRO A 401 33.68 3.27 6.55
CA PRO A 401 33.73 1.87 6.98
C PRO A 401 33.05 1.66 8.33
N CYS A 402 32.32 0.55 8.45
CA CYS A 402 31.69 0.18 9.70
C CYS A 402 32.74 -0.12 10.77
N SER A 403 32.59 0.44 11.96
CA SER A 403 33.43 0.24 13.13
C SER A 403 32.57 0.04 14.37
N ASN A 404 33.15 -0.39 15.49
CA ASN A 404 32.44 -0.56 16.77
C ASN A 404 31.83 0.75 17.33
N SER A 405 32.24 1.90 16.79
CA SER A 405 31.71 3.23 17.15
C SER A 405 30.71 3.79 16.13
N SER A 406 30.39 3.04 15.06
CA SER A 406 29.60 3.50 13.92
C SER A 406 28.10 3.32 14.12
N GLY A 407 27.50 3.26 15.24
CA GLY A 407 26.03 3.04 15.35
C GLY A 407 25.56 1.85 14.50
N TRP A 408 24.65 2.11 13.55
CA TRP A 408 24.12 1.08 12.64
C TRP A 408 24.96 0.92 11.38
N CYS A 409 25.00 -0.29 10.82
CA CYS A 409 25.80 -0.65 9.66
C CYS A 409 25.02 -1.49 8.63
N THR A 410 25.49 -1.53 7.38
CA THR A 410 24.88 -2.31 6.29
C THR A 410 25.94 -2.87 5.34
N GLY A 411 25.62 -3.96 4.65
CA GLY A 411 26.35 -4.35 3.44
C GLY A 411 26.01 -3.39 2.30
N PRO A 412 27.03 -2.77 1.66
CA PRO A 412 26.80 -1.79 0.59
C PRO A 412 26.27 -2.44 -0.70
N GLY A 413 26.52 -3.72 -0.90
CA GLY A 413 26.12 -4.47 -2.09
C GLY A 413 25.65 -5.89 -1.75
N ALA A 414 25.61 -6.74 -2.77
CA ALA A 414 25.15 -8.13 -2.65
C ALA A 414 26.21 -9.08 -2.07
N THR A 415 27.46 -8.63 -1.95
CA THR A 415 28.60 -9.45 -1.54
C THR A 415 28.91 -9.39 -0.05
N GLU A 416 28.21 -8.53 0.70
CA GLU A 416 28.34 -8.38 2.14
C GLU A 416 26.97 -8.30 2.81
N ASN A 417 26.86 -8.92 3.99
CA ASN A 417 25.77 -8.69 4.96
C ASN A 417 26.35 -8.11 6.24
N TYR A 418 25.71 -7.05 6.78
CA TYR A 418 25.89 -6.75 8.19
C TYR A 418 24.82 -7.46 8.98
N VAL A 419 25.25 -8.30 9.93
CA VAL A 419 24.38 -9.21 10.67
C VAL A 419 24.04 -8.63 12.03
N TYR A 420 22.78 -8.79 12.41
CA TYR A 420 22.23 -8.41 13.70
C TYR A 420 21.60 -9.62 14.39
N GLN A 421 21.65 -9.60 15.72
CA GLN A 421 20.97 -10.52 16.61
C GLN A 421 19.82 -9.79 17.31
N ILE A 422 18.71 -10.48 17.52
CA ILE A 422 17.58 -9.99 18.33
C ILE A 422 17.28 -10.95 19.47
N ALA A 423 16.79 -10.41 20.59
CA ALA A 423 16.28 -11.23 21.68
C ALA A 423 14.94 -11.87 21.26
N LEU A 424 14.86 -13.19 21.32
CA LEU A 424 13.58 -13.92 21.24
C LEU A 424 13.03 -14.01 22.66
N VAL A 425 11.97 -13.23 22.94
CA VAL A 425 11.22 -13.30 24.21
C VAL A 425 10.16 -14.37 24.11
#